data_21eb4de51782a9438aa116a5b4aaef75
#
_entry.id   21eb4de51782a9438aa116a5b4aaef75
#
_cell.length_a   1.000
_cell.length_b   1.000
_cell.length_c   1.000
_cell.angle_alpha   90.00
_cell.angle_beta   90.00
_cell.angle_gamma   90.00
#
_symmetry.space_group_name_H-M   'P 1'
#
loop_
_entity.id
_entity.type
_entity.pdbx_description
1 polymer ?
#
loop_
_entity_poly.entity_id
_entity_poly.type
_entity_poly.pdbx_seq_one_letter_code
_entity_poly.pdbx_strand_id
1 'polypeptide(L)'
;MEFLDVLRARKTTNGAFLPDPVSQEHQRLLMEVAGRAPSQLNSQPWRFVLIEERDTIERIADISGASMTETMSNGTFFERYKHHFRFSQEEMDLRRDGMLFDRLPAPLRPFTQQAFTRRGQWLMNALRVPQTLGRDNRALVAGSPLLIGVMLDRAEERPESLASFYSTFSMGAAMENVWLTTGAIGMGIQFISFPMEIRAQWARVEELLRVPPELELKAVYRLGYLPPEARRPAIDWSSRERKRPSQYVYRGTCDTPQEGWDEPAAR
;
A
#
# COMPACT_ATOMS: atom_id res chain seq x y z
N MET A 1 -3.98 -23.57 -3.53
CA MET A 1 -4.53 -22.91 -2.33
C MET A 1 -5.97 -22.57 -2.63
N GLU A 2 -6.89 -22.92 -1.73
CA GLU A 2 -8.30 -22.61 -1.93
C GLU A 2 -8.52 -21.09 -1.89
N PHE A 3 -9.52 -20.59 -2.61
CA PHE A 3 -9.75 -19.14 -2.77
C PHE A 3 -9.90 -18.38 -1.43
N LEU A 4 -10.65 -18.95 -0.48
CA LEU A 4 -10.82 -18.36 0.84
C LEU A 4 -9.53 -18.32 1.65
N ASP A 5 -8.63 -19.27 1.45
CA ASP A 5 -7.33 -19.28 2.12
C ASP A 5 -6.42 -18.18 1.56
N VAL A 6 -6.48 -17.92 0.24
CA VAL A 6 -5.78 -16.79 -0.38
C VAL A 6 -6.25 -15.47 0.23
N LEU A 7 -7.57 -15.26 0.32
CA LEU A 7 -8.16 -14.07 0.94
C LEU A 7 -7.69 -13.87 2.39
N ARG A 8 -7.72 -14.94 3.20
CA ARG A 8 -7.29 -14.91 4.60
C ARG A 8 -5.80 -14.66 4.77
N ALA A 9 -4.98 -15.17 3.85
CA ALA A 9 -3.53 -15.01 3.84
C ALA A 9 -3.08 -13.67 3.27
N ARG A 10 -3.95 -12.93 2.56
CA ARG A 10 -3.62 -11.66 1.90
C ARG A 10 -2.98 -10.65 2.87
N LYS A 11 -1.83 -10.18 2.50
CA LYS A 11 -1.08 -9.16 3.26
C LYS A 11 -0.33 -8.23 2.31
N THR A 12 0.04 -7.06 2.79
CA THR A 12 1.03 -6.19 2.13
C THR A 12 2.43 -6.66 2.48
N THR A 13 3.32 -6.74 1.50
CA THR A 13 4.71 -7.16 1.70
C THR A 13 5.59 -5.96 1.97
N ASN A 14 5.91 -5.72 3.24
CA ASN A 14 6.77 -4.60 3.66
C ASN A 14 8.28 -4.95 3.62
N GLY A 15 8.65 -6.20 3.32
CA GLY A 15 10.03 -6.68 3.25
C GLY A 15 10.62 -6.63 1.84
N ALA A 16 11.86 -7.09 1.71
CA ALA A 16 12.54 -7.26 0.44
C ALA A 16 11.97 -8.43 -0.36
N PHE A 17 12.10 -8.36 -1.67
CA PHE A 17 11.85 -9.46 -2.60
C PHE A 17 13.15 -10.16 -2.97
N LEU A 18 13.03 -11.35 -3.56
CA LEU A 18 14.15 -11.98 -4.25
C LEU A 18 14.54 -11.14 -5.48
N PRO A 19 15.84 -11.14 -5.86
CA PRO A 19 16.30 -10.38 -7.02
C PRO A 19 15.89 -11.01 -8.37
N ASP A 20 15.31 -12.20 -8.34
CA ASP A 20 14.93 -12.95 -9.54
C ASP A 20 13.89 -12.17 -10.35
N PRO A 21 14.09 -12.04 -11.67
CA PRO A 21 13.10 -11.41 -12.53
C PRO A 21 11.75 -12.10 -12.43
N VAL A 22 10.67 -11.33 -12.45
CA VAL A 22 9.32 -11.91 -12.54
C VAL A 22 9.14 -12.51 -13.92
N SER A 23 8.80 -13.80 -13.98
CA SER A 23 8.63 -14.49 -15.25
C SER A 23 7.54 -13.84 -16.10
N GLN A 24 7.70 -13.90 -17.44
CA GLN A 24 6.68 -13.39 -18.37
C GLN A 24 5.34 -14.10 -18.22
N GLU A 25 5.36 -15.36 -17.82
CA GLU A 25 4.14 -16.13 -17.54
C GLU A 25 3.38 -15.49 -16.36
N HIS A 26 4.06 -15.21 -15.25
CA HIS A 26 3.45 -14.56 -14.10
C HIS A 26 3.02 -13.12 -14.41
N GLN A 27 3.79 -12.35 -15.18
CA GLN A 27 3.39 -11.01 -15.61
C GLN A 27 2.09 -11.06 -16.43
N ARG A 28 1.97 -11.98 -17.40
CA ARG A 28 0.75 -12.18 -18.19
C ARG A 28 -0.43 -12.58 -17.32
N LEU A 29 -0.23 -13.53 -16.41
CA LEU A 29 -1.27 -13.95 -15.46
C LEU A 29 -1.79 -12.78 -14.63
N LEU A 30 -0.89 -11.94 -14.07
CA LEU A 30 -1.27 -10.78 -13.28
C LEU A 30 -2.09 -9.78 -14.09
N MET A 31 -1.74 -9.54 -15.35
CA MET A 31 -2.49 -8.63 -16.23
C MET A 31 -3.82 -9.24 -16.68
N GLU A 32 -3.86 -10.55 -16.92
CA GLU A 32 -5.10 -11.25 -17.24
C GLU A 32 -6.12 -11.13 -16.09
N VAL A 33 -5.70 -11.44 -14.86
CA VAL A 33 -6.61 -11.36 -13.71
C VAL A 33 -7.04 -9.93 -13.40
N ALA A 34 -6.16 -8.95 -13.62
CA ALA A 34 -6.54 -7.53 -13.54
C ALA A 34 -7.65 -7.20 -14.53
N GLY A 35 -7.53 -7.67 -15.76
CA GLY A 35 -8.53 -7.47 -16.82
C GLY A 35 -9.87 -8.18 -16.58
N ARG A 36 -9.94 -9.15 -15.66
CA ARG A 36 -11.18 -9.85 -15.25
C ARG A 36 -12.00 -9.07 -14.22
N ALA A 37 -11.52 -7.94 -13.73
CA ALA A 37 -12.26 -7.14 -12.77
C ALA A 37 -13.53 -6.55 -13.39
N PRO A 38 -14.60 -6.37 -12.57
CA PRO A 38 -15.79 -5.69 -13.04
C PRO A 38 -15.52 -4.21 -13.30
N SER A 39 -16.16 -3.66 -14.33
CA SER A 39 -16.15 -2.22 -14.61
C SER A 39 -17.51 -1.76 -15.12
N GLN A 40 -17.84 -0.49 -14.92
CA GLN A 40 -19.10 0.06 -15.39
C GLN A 40 -19.22 -0.09 -16.91
N LEU A 41 -20.34 -0.65 -17.36
CA LEU A 41 -20.59 -0.91 -18.78
C LEU A 41 -19.45 -1.63 -19.51
N ASN A 42 -18.63 -2.38 -18.76
CA ASN A 42 -17.41 -3.03 -19.28
C ASN A 42 -16.39 -2.04 -19.88
N SER A 43 -16.30 -0.83 -19.32
CA SER A 43 -15.43 0.25 -19.83
C SER A 43 -13.93 -0.06 -19.72
N GLN A 44 -13.53 -0.89 -18.76
CA GLN A 44 -12.12 -1.30 -18.54
C GLN A 44 -11.17 -0.09 -18.57
N PRO A 45 -11.35 0.90 -17.68
CA PRO A 45 -10.72 2.22 -17.77
C PRO A 45 -9.23 2.21 -17.40
N TRP A 46 -8.73 1.11 -16.90
CA TRP A 46 -7.34 0.95 -16.46
C TRP A 46 -6.37 0.78 -17.62
N ARG A 47 -5.16 1.29 -17.41
CA ARG A 47 -3.96 1.01 -18.22
C ARG A 47 -2.84 0.65 -17.26
N PHE A 48 -1.96 -0.26 -17.69
CA PHE A 48 -0.84 -0.71 -16.88
C PHE A 48 0.46 -0.48 -17.63
N VAL A 49 1.51 -0.10 -16.91
CA VAL A 49 2.89 -0.13 -17.39
C VAL A 49 3.69 -1.05 -16.49
N LEU A 50 4.35 -2.03 -17.08
CA LEU A 50 5.27 -2.95 -16.42
C LEU A 50 6.67 -2.35 -16.54
N ILE A 51 7.38 -2.23 -15.43
CA ILE A 51 8.67 -1.54 -15.34
C ILE A 51 9.70 -2.51 -14.81
N GLU A 52 10.60 -2.97 -15.67
CA GLU A 52 11.69 -3.90 -15.36
C GLU A 52 13.06 -3.24 -15.55
N GLU A 53 13.12 -2.10 -16.25
CA GLU A 53 14.37 -1.35 -16.50
C GLU A 53 14.95 -0.86 -15.19
N ARG A 54 16.13 -1.35 -14.86
CA ARG A 54 16.82 -1.05 -13.61
C ARG A 54 16.98 0.45 -13.35
N ASP A 55 17.32 1.21 -14.38
CA ASP A 55 17.51 2.65 -14.32
C ASP A 55 16.23 3.37 -13.92
N THR A 56 15.10 2.98 -14.50
CA THR A 56 13.78 3.51 -14.18
C THR A 56 13.36 3.17 -12.75
N ILE A 57 13.58 1.92 -12.33
CA ILE A 57 13.31 1.47 -10.95
C ILE A 57 14.16 2.26 -9.94
N GLU A 58 15.45 2.43 -10.20
CA GLU A 58 16.35 3.21 -9.32
C GLU A 58 15.90 4.67 -9.19
N ARG A 59 15.50 5.31 -10.28
CA ARG A 59 15.00 6.69 -10.27
C ARG A 59 13.69 6.81 -9.49
N ILE A 60 12.77 5.86 -9.63
CA ILE A 60 11.53 5.81 -8.82
C ILE A 60 11.87 5.59 -7.35
N ALA A 61 12.84 4.72 -7.06
CA ALA A 61 13.33 4.48 -5.71
C ALA A 61 13.92 5.74 -5.07
N ASP A 62 14.71 6.51 -5.82
CA ASP A 62 15.27 7.78 -5.36
C ASP A 62 14.16 8.78 -5.01
N ILE A 63 13.16 8.92 -5.89
CA ILE A 63 12.00 9.78 -5.66
C ILE A 63 11.23 9.30 -4.41
N SER A 64 10.99 8.00 -4.27
CA SER A 64 10.25 7.42 -3.13
C SER A 64 10.98 7.62 -1.80
N GLY A 65 12.30 7.39 -1.77
CA GLY A 65 13.12 7.60 -0.58
C GLY A 65 13.19 9.08 -0.16
N ALA A 66 13.34 9.99 -1.14
CA ALA A 66 13.32 11.42 -0.90
C ALA A 66 11.97 11.89 -0.36
N SER A 67 10.87 11.43 -0.96
CA SER A 67 9.51 11.75 -0.53
C SER A 67 9.22 11.28 0.90
N MET A 68 9.65 10.05 1.24
CA MET A 68 9.52 9.56 2.62
C MET A 68 10.33 10.40 3.61
N THR A 69 11.57 10.74 3.26
CA THR A 69 12.41 11.60 4.10
C THR A 69 11.74 12.95 4.34
N GLU A 70 11.20 13.57 3.29
CA GLU A 70 10.56 14.88 3.36
C GLU A 70 9.30 14.85 4.21
N THR A 71 8.36 13.94 3.95
CA THR A 71 7.09 13.84 4.68
C THR A 71 7.27 13.48 6.16
N MET A 72 8.30 12.68 6.47
CA MET A 72 8.66 12.39 7.86
C MET A 72 9.34 13.56 8.55
N SER A 73 10.24 14.28 7.85
CA SER A 73 10.99 15.39 8.43
C SER A 73 10.13 16.61 8.74
N ASN A 74 9.14 16.92 7.90
CA ASN A 74 8.24 18.05 8.08
C ASN A 74 7.01 17.74 8.94
N GLY A 75 6.82 16.48 9.35
CA GLY A 75 5.71 16.03 10.19
C GLY A 75 4.39 15.80 9.48
N THR A 76 4.31 16.06 8.19
CA THR A 76 3.07 15.90 7.40
C THR A 76 2.50 14.49 7.51
N PHE A 77 3.37 13.47 7.49
CA PHE A 77 2.96 12.09 7.67
C PHE A 77 2.22 11.87 8.99
N PHE A 78 2.76 12.34 10.10
CA PHE A 78 2.17 12.14 11.42
C PHE A 78 0.87 12.93 11.59
N GLU A 79 0.79 14.14 11.05
CA GLU A 79 -0.44 14.92 11.09
C GLU A 79 -1.59 14.24 10.32
N ARG A 80 -1.31 13.72 9.13
CA ARG A 80 -2.31 13.06 8.29
C ARG A 80 -2.76 11.70 8.83
N TYR A 81 -1.83 10.91 9.35
CA TYR A 81 -2.06 9.48 9.61
C TYR A 81 -2.10 9.10 11.08
N LYS A 82 -1.90 10.05 12.04
CA LYS A 82 -1.90 9.75 13.47
C LYS A 82 -3.13 8.97 13.97
N HIS A 83 -4.28 9.20 13.36
CA HIS A 83 -5.53 8.53 13.74
C HIS A 83 -5.58 7.03 13.32
N HIS A 84 -4.64 6.58 12.48
CA HIS A 84 -4.48 5.17 12.12
C HIS A 84 -3.50 4.43 13.03
N PHE A 85 -2.84 5.11 13.98
CA PHE A 85 -1.92 4.46 14.91
C PHE A 85 -2.62 4.13 16.23
N ARG A 86 -2.24 2.99 16.81
CA ARG A 86 -2.65 2.52 18.13
C ARG A 86 -1.41 2.43 18.99
N PHE A 87 -1.51 2.90 20.23
CA PHE A 87 -0.36 3.04 21.12
C PHE A 87 -0.38 2.05 22.28
N SER A 88 -1.45 1.28 22.42
CA SER A 88 -1.55 0.21 23.39
C SER A 88 -2.25 -1.01 22.81
N GLN A 89 -1.97 -2.18 23.40
CA GLN A 89 -2.64 -3.41 23.02
C GLN A 89 -4.14 -3.34 23.34
N GLU A 90 -4.51 -2.70 24.44
CA GLU A 90 -5.91 -2.49 24.83
C GLU A 90 -6.68 -1.68 23.76
N GLU A 91 -6.09 -0.58 23.27
CA GLU A 91 -6.67 0.20 22.16
C GLU A 91 -6.81 -0.65 20.88
N MET A 92 -5.79 -1.46 20.57
CA MET A 92 -5.82 -2.34 19.40
C MET A 92 -6.91 -3.41 19.54
N ASP A 93 -7.04 -4.04 20.71
CA ASP A 93 -8.03 -5.10 20.95
C ASP A 93 -9.47 -4.56 20.91
N LEU A 94 -9.65 -3.30 21.33
CA LEU A 94 -10.94 -2.62 21.27
C LEU A 94 -11.33 -2.25 19.82
N ARG A 95 -10.41 -1.60 19.11
CA ARG A 95 -10.69 -1.02 17.79
C ARG A 95 -10.46 -2.00 16.63
N ARG A 96 -9.47 -2.89 16.76
CA ARG A 96 -9.05 -3.88 15.78
C ARG A 96 -8.80 -3.31 14.38
N ASP A 97 -8.36 -2.06 14.34
CA ASP A 97 -7.97 -1.34 13.11
C ASP A 97 -6.66 -0.58 13.31
N GLY A 98 -6.09 -0.12 12.19
CA GLY A 98 -4.86 0.66 12.23
C GLY A 98 -3.61 -0.18 12.49
N MET A 99 -2.57 0.48 12.96
CA MET A 99 -1.25 -0.11 13.20
C MET A 99 -0.83 0.10 14.64
N LEU A 100 -0.42 -0.99 15.32
CA LEU A 100 0.12 -0.94 16.67
C LEU A 100 1.56 -0.44 16.64
N PHE A 101 1.82 0.64 17.37
CA PHE A 101 3.13 1.30 17.43
C PHE A 101 4.00 0.82 18.60
N ASP A 102 3.68 -0.33 19.20
CA ASP A 102 4.45 -0.95 20.29
C ASP A 102 5.68 -1.73 19.82
N ARG A 103 5.75 -2.01 18.52
CA ARG A 103 6.81 -2.82 17.89
C ARG A 103 8.10 -2.06 17.64
N LEU A 104 8.22 -0.84 18.13
CA LEU A 104 9.49 -0.13 18.16
C LEU A 104 10.48 -0.87 19.06
N PRO A 105 11.80 -0.75 18.79
CA PRO A 105 12.83 -1.22 19.71
C PRO A 105 12.53 -0.78 21.14
N ALA A 106 12.72 -1.67 22.11
CA ALA A 106 12.33 -1.46 23.51
C ALA A 106 12.69 -0.07 24.09
N PRO A 107 13.85 0.54 23.76
CA PRO A 107 14.21 1.87 24.24
C PRO A 107 13.32 2.99 23.68
N LEU A 108 12.69 2.77 22.54
CA LEU A 108 11.86 3.77 21.86
C LEU A 108 10.36 3.67 22.20
N ARG A 109 9.93 2.57 22.79
CA ARG A 109 8.51 2.33 23.14
C ARG A 109 7.90 3.40 24.05
N PRO A 110 8.58 3.89 25.10
CA PRO A 110 8.02 4.95 25.96
C PRO A 110 7.82 6.28 25.22
N PHE A 111 8.48 6.47 24.08
CA PHE A 111 8.45 7.70 23.31
C PHE A 111 7.52 7.63 22.08
N THR A 112 6.79 6.53 21.90
CA THR A 112 5.94 6.32 20.70
C THR A 112 4.90 7.42 20.52
N GLN A 113 4.16 7.77 21.55
CA GLN A 113 3.19 8.88 21.50
C GLN A 113 3.89 10.23 21.32
N GLN A 114 5.08 10.40 21.90
CA GLN A 114 5.84 11.63 21.82
C GLN A 114 6.39 11.87 20.41
N ALA A 115 6.63 10.81 19.61
CA ALA A 115 7.03 10.93 18.21
C ALA A 115 6.02 11.75 17.38
N PHE A 116 4.75 11.77 17.77
CA PHE A 116 3.67 12.52 17.13
C PHE A 116 3.54 13.97 17.66
N THR A 117 4.43 14.39 18.55
CA THR A 117 4.49 15.77 19.05
C THR A 117 5.59 16.56 18.32
N ARG A 118 5.50 17.90 18.35
CA ARG A 118 6.56 18.78 17.79
C ARG A 118 7.94 18.51 18.40
N ARG A 119 8.02 18.20 19.70
CA ARG A 119 9.28 17.87 20.38
C ARG A 119 9.85 16.52 19.91
N GLY A 120 8.99 15.51 19.80
CA GLY A 120 9.39 14.20 19.29
C GLY A 120 9.85 14.27 17.84
N GLN A 121 9.18 15.06 17.01
CA GLN A 121 9.60 15.29 15.64
C GLN A 121 10.97 15.98 15.55
N TRP A 122 11.21 17.00 16.38
CA TRP A 122 12.53 17.63 16.48
C TRP A 122 13.61 16.60 16.84
N LEU A 123 13.34 15.75 17.83
CA LEU A 123 14.28 14.70 18.25
C LEU A 123 14.52 13.66 17.11
N MET A 124 13.48 13.21 16.42
CA MET A 124 13.62 12.32 15.30
C MET A 124 14.49 12.93 14.17
N ASN A 125 14.29 14.23 13.89
CA ASN A 125 15.11 14.94 12.91
C ASN A 125 16.58 15.05 13.38
N ALA A 126 16.81 15.38 14.65
CA ALA A 126 18.17 15.44 15.23
C ALA A 126 18.88 14.07 15.15
N LEU A 127 18.15 12.98 15.35
CA LEU A 127 18.65 11.60 15.24
C LEU A 127 18.67 11.05 13.79
N ARG A 128 18.31 11.86 12.81
CA ARG A 128 18.23 11.49 11.38
C ARG A 128 17.34 10.27 11.09
N VAL A 129 16.30 10.05 11.89
CA VAL A 129 15.34 8.97 11.71
C VAL A 129 14.65 9.05 10.34
N PRO A 130 14.16 10.23 9.87
CA PRO A 130 13.56 10.35 8.54
C PRO A 130 14.49 9.92 7.40
N GLN A 131 15.78 10.29 7.48
CA GLN A 131 16.78 9.93 6.48
C GLN A 131 17.05 8.42 6.46
N THR A 132 17.03 7.77 7.63
CA THR A 132 17.19 6.31 7.71
C THR A 132 15.99 5.60 7.10
N LEU A 133 14.76 6.02 7.45
CA LEU A 133 13.54 5.46 6.88
C LEU A 133 13.46 5.68 5.36
N GLY A 134 13.87 6.87 4.88
CA GLY A 134 13.91 7.15 3.44
C GLY A 134 14.92 6.27 2.70
N ARG A 135 16.09 6.00 3.28
CA ARG A 135 17.08 5.07 2.70
C ARG A 135 16.56 3.63 2.66
N ASP A 136 15.91 3.18 3.74
CA ASP A 136 15.32 1.84 3.79
C ASP A 136 14.21 1.69 2.75
N ASN A 137 13.33 2.69 2.63
CA ASN A 137 12.28 2.70 1.62
C ASN A 137 12.85 2.70 0.18
N ARG A 138 13.87 3.53 -0.06
CA ARG A 138 14.61 3.52 -1.33
C ARG A 138 15.16 2.13 -1.64
N ALA A 139 15.83 1.50 -0.69
CA ALA A 139 16.42 0.17 -0.87
C ALA A 139 15.36 -0.89 -1.19
N LEU A 140 14.19 -0.83 -0.54
CA LEU A 140 13.09 -1.75 -0.82
C LEU A 140 12.51 -1.57 -2.23
N VAL A 141 12.36 -0.34 -2.69
CA VAL A 141 11.87 -0.06 -4.05
C VAL A 141 12.93 -0.46 -5.09
N ALA A 142 14.18 -0.04 -4.89
CA ALA A 142 15.31 -0.38 -5.78
C ALA A 142 15.56 -1.89 -5.86
N GLY A 143 15.37 -2.62 -4.77
CA GLY A 143 15.51 -4.10 -4.74
C GLY A 143 14.34 -4.86 -5.35
N SER A 144 13.35 -4.19 -5.93
CA SER A 144 12.20 -4.87 -6.53
C SER A 144 12.49 -5.23 -7.99
N PRO A 145 12.19 -6.48 -8.40
CA PRO A 145 12.42 -6.91 -9.80
C PRO A 145 11.41 -6.36 -10.79
N LEU A 146 10.22 -5.98 -10.32
CA LEU A 146 9.14 -5.46 -11.15
C LEU A 146 8.39 -4.34 -10.41
N LEU A 147 8.10 -3.24 -11.13
CA LEU A 147 7.09 -2.29 -10.72
C LEU A 147 5.92 -2.31 -11.70
N ILE A 148 4.72 -1.99 -11.20
CA ILE A 148 3.52 -1.81 -12.01
C ILE A 148 2.97 -0.41 -11.78
N GLY A 149 2.98 0.43 -12.81
CA GLY A 149 2.24 1.68 -12.81
C GLY A 149 0.80 1.44 -13.27
N VAL A 150 -0.15 2.01 -12.55
CA VAL A 150 -1.58 1.89 -12.83
C VAL A 150 -2.12 3.27 -13.20
N MET A 151 -2.72 3.37 -14.35
CA MET A 151 -3.26 4.61 -14.89
C MET A 151 -4.75 4.47 -15.17
N LEU A 152 -5.48 5.57 -15.10
CA LEU A 152 -6.85 5.68 -15.55
C LEU A 152 -6.95 6.69 -16.70
N ASP A 153 -7.95 6.47 -17.57
CA ASP A 153 -8.28 7.40 -18.64
C ASP A 153 -8.93 8.65 -18.04
N ARG A 154 -8.39 9.83 -18.33
CA ARG A 154 -8.93 11.12 -17.87
C ARG A 154 -10.32 11.41 -18.43
N ALA A 155 -10.69 10.84 -19.57
CA ALA A 155 -12.04 10.97 -20.09
C ALA A 155 -13.11 10.34 -19.16
N GLU A 156 -12.70 9.35 -18.36
CA GLU A 156 -13.54 8.73 -17.34
C GLU A 156 -13.58 9.55 -16.03
N GLU A 157 -12.72 10.56 -15.87
CA GLU A 157 -12.63 11.41 -14.69
C GLU A 157 -13.33 12.77 -14.92
N ARG A 158 -14.65 12.75 -14.88
CA ARG A 158 -15.43 13.99 -14.95
C ARG A 158 -15.84 14.40 -13.53
N PRO A 159 -15.41 15.59 -13.03
CA PRO A 159 -15.63 16.00 -11.65
C PRO A 159 -17.10 15.97 -11.16
N GLU A 160 -18.03 16.16 -12.08
CA GLU A 160 -19.49 16.22 -11.77
C GLU A 160 -20.24 14.93 -12.12
N SER A 161 -19.51 13.87 -12.49
CA SER A 161 -20.14 12.59 -12.85
C SER A 161 -19.70 11.47 -11.94
N LEU A 162 -20.51 10.41 -11.85
CA LEU A 162 -20.13 9.18 -11.14
C LEU A 162 -19.03 8.40 -11.85
N ALA A 163 -18.57 8.83 -13.03
CA ALA A 163 -17.54 8.13 -13.81
C ALA A 163 -16.23 7.99 -13.03
N SER A 164 -15.74 9.05 -12.38
CA SER A 164 -14.53 9.00 -11.54
C SER A 164 -14.65 7.99 -10.39
N PHE A 165 -15.82 7.90 -9.76
CA PHE A 165 -16.08 6.91 -8.72
C PHE A 165 -16.01 5.50 -9.30
N TYR A 166 -16.71 5.25 -10.42
CA TYR A 166 -16.73 3.93 -11.04
C TYR A 166 -15.36 3.49 -11.56
N SER A 167 -14.60 4.39 -12.16
CA SER A 167 -13.26 4.10 -12.67
C SER A 167 -12.29 3.74 -11.52
N THR A 168 -12.32 4.52 -10.44
CA THR A 168 -11.50 4.27 -9.25
C THR A 168 -11.91 2.95 -8.57
N PHE A 169 -13.22 2.70 -8.43
CA PHE A 169 -13.74 1.45 -7.88
C PHE A 169 -13.31 0.24 -8.72
N SER A 170 -13.44 0.34 -10.04
CA SER A 170 -13.04 -0.72 -10.98
C SER A 170 -11.54 -0.98 -10.93
N MET A 171 -10.71 0.07 -10.84
CA MET A 171 -9.26 -0.05 -10.66
C MET A 171 -8.93 -0.76 -9.34
N GLY A 172 -9.62 -0.42 -8.25
CA GLY A 172 -9.46 -1.10 -6.96
C GLY A 172 -9.75 -2.59 -7.06
N ALA A 173 -10.82 -2.98 -7.76
CA ALA A 173 -11.17 -4.39 -8.02
C ALA A 173 -10.09 -5.09 -8.86
N ALA A 174 -9.57 -4.44 -9.91
CA ALA A 174 -8.48 -4.97 -10.73
C ALA A 174 -7.21 -5.21 -9.90
N MET A 175 -6.85 -4.27 -9.05
CA MET A 175 -5.67 -4.39 -8.19
C MET A 175 -5.86 -5.42 -7.08
N GLU A 176 -7.07 -5.63 -6.54
CA GLU A 176 -7.31 -6.71 -5.58
C GLU A 176 -7.14 -8.09 -6.24
N ASN A 177 -7.59 -8.27 -7.49
CA ASN A 177 -7.32 -9.50 -8.25
C ASN A 177 -5.81 -9.76 -8.38
N VAL A 178 -5.02 -8.72 -8.71
CA VAL A 178 -3.55 -8.82 -8.76
C VAL A 178 -2.99 -9.18 -7.38
N TRP A 179 -3.48 -8.55 -6.31
CA TRP A 179 -3.01 -8.78 -4.95
C TRP A 179 -3.24 -10.21 -4.47
N LEU A 180 -4.43 -10.73 -4.69
CA LEU A 180 -4.78 -12.12 -4.35
C LEU A 180 -3.93 -13.11 -5.16
N THR A 181 -3.77 -12.84 -6.46
CA THR A 181 -2.99 -13.71 -7.35
C THR A 181 -1.51 -13.73 -6.95
N THR A 182 -0.90 -12.58 -6.60
CA THR A 182 0.49 -12.57 -6.11
C THR A 182 0.66 -13.47 -4.90
N GLY A 183 -0.30 -13.44 -3.94
CA GLY A 183 -0.28 -14.32 -2.77
C GLY A 183 -0.40 -15.80 -3.14
N ALA A 184 -1.23 -16.15 -4.13
CA ALA A 184 -1.45 -17.52 -4.57
C ALA A 184 -0.24 -18.14 -5.26
N ILE A 185 0.60 -17.33 -5.94
CA ILE A 185 1.77 -17.79 -6.72
C ILE A 185 3.12 -17.53 -5.99
N GLY A 186 3.11 -17.28 -4.68
CA GLY A 186 4.33 -17.11 -3.90
C GLY A 186 5.04 -15.77 -4.11
N MET A 187 4.33 -14.79 -4.62
CA MET A 187 4.82 -13.42 -4.79
C MET A 187 4.27 -12.49 -3.70
N GLY A 188 4.88 -11.32 -3.59
CA GLY A 188 4.40 -10.23 -2.75
C GLY A 188 4.22 -8.95 -3.55
N ILE A 189 3.40 -8.05 -2.99
CA ILE A 189 3.10 -6.75 -3.59
C ILE A 189 3.02 -5.69 -2.50
N GLN A 190 3.44 -4.46 -2.84
CA GLN A 190 3.28 -3.29 -2.00
C GLN A 190 3.06 -2.04 -2.83
N PHE A 191 2.16 -1.18 -2.38
CA PHE A 191 1.95 0.14 -2.94
C PHE A 191 3.07 1.11 -2.55
N ILE A 192 3.62 1.85 -3.52
CA ILE A 192 4.63 2.89 -3.32
C ILE A 192 3.89 4.22 -3.16
N SER A 193 3.49 4.58 -1.94
CA SER A 193 2.59 5.71 -1.67
C SER A 193 3.31 7.05 -1.44
N PHE A 194 4.54 7.06 -0.95
CA PHE A 194 5.21 8.30 -0.53
C PHE A 194 5.36 9.36 -1.63
N PRO A 195 5.69 9.04 -2.88
CA PRO A 195 5.73 10.05 -3.94
C PRO A 195 4.41 10.78 -4.16
N MET A 196 3.27 10.11 -3.95
CA MET A 196 1.94 10.70 -4.11
C MET A 196 1.61 11.75 -3.04
N GLU A 197 2.25 11.69 -1.88
CA GLU A 197 2.08 12.67 -0.80
C GLU A 197 2.59 14.06 -1.19
N ILE A 198 3.46 14.14 -2.21
CA ILE A 198 4.12 15.36 -2.66
C ILE A 198 3.89 15.51 -4.16
N ARG A 199 3.00 16.44 -4.54
CA ARG A 199 2.61 16.65 -5.96
C ARG A 199 3.80 16.78 -6.91
N ALA A 200 4.83 17.51 -6.51
CA ALA A 200 6.02 17.70 -7.35
C ALA A 200 6.81 16.39 -7.56
N GLN A 201 6.85 15.53 -6.54
CA GLN A 201 7.51 14.22 -6.65
C GLN A 201 6.68 13.25 -7.51
N TRP A 202 5.36 13.30 -7.38
CA TRP A 202 4.48 12.48 -8.20
C TRP A 202 4.58 12.87 -9.68
N ALA A 203 4.58 14.16 -10.00
CA ALA A 203 4.78 14.65 -11.36
C ALA A 203 6.11 14.17 -11.98
N ARG A 204 7.18 14.05 -11.18
CA ARG A 204 8.45 13.46 -11.64
C ARG A 204 8.34 11.98 -11.99
N VAL A 205 7.49 11.23 -11.26
CA VAL A 205 7.22 9.81 -11.61
C VAL A 205 6.44 9.73 -12.90
N GLU A 206 5.42 10.60 -13.10
CA GLU A 206 4.64 10.66 -14.34
C GLU A 206 5.53 11.01 -15.55
N GLU A 207 6.41 12.00 -15.40
CA GLU A 207 7.39 12.38 -16.42
C GLU A 207 8.35 11.25 -16.76
N LEU A 208 8.89 10.58 -15.73
CA LEU A 208 9.79 9.44 -15.89
C LEU A 208 9.14 8.29 -16.66
N LEU A 209 7.89 8.02 -16.37
CA LEU A 209 7.10 6.97 -17.04
C LEU A 209 6.52 7.44 -18.39
N ARG A 210 6.72 8.71 -18.78
CA ARG A 210 6.16 9.31 -19.98
C ARG A 210 4.65 9.10 -20.08
N VAL A 211 3.95 9.32 -18.95
CA VAL A 211 2.50 9.14 -18.89
C VAL A 211 1.85 10.08 -19.92
N PRO A 212 1.08 9.55 -20.88
CA PRO A 212 0.45 10.39 -21.89
C PRO A 212 -0.61 11.30 -21.28
N PRO A 213 -0.88 12.48 -21.86
CA PRO A 213 -1.76 13.49 -21.26
C PRO A 213 -3.20 13.03 -21.09
N GLU A 214 -3.65 12.05 -21.87
CA GLU A 214 -4.98 11.43 -21.76
C GLU A 214 -5.12 10.46 -20.59
N LEU A 215 -4.00 10.05 -19.97
CA LEU A 215 -3.98 9.16 -18.83
C LEU A 215 -3.56 9.91 -17.56
N GLU A 216 -3.95 9.38 -16.42
CA GLU A 216 -3.49 9.81 -15.11
C GLU A 216 -2.90 8.63 -14.35
N LEU A 217 -1.67 8.79 -13.87
CA LEU A 217 -1.04 7.80 -13.01
C LEU A 217 -1.71 7.82 -11.64
N LYS A 218 -2.34 6.72 -11.26
CA LYS A 218 -3.08 6.58 -9.99
C LYS A 218 -2.29 5.86 -8.92
N ALA A 219 -1.40 4.95 -9.31
CA ALA A 219 -0.63 4.16 -8.35
C ALA A 219 0.62 3.57 -8.98
N VAL A 220 1.64 3.32 -8.16
CA VAL A 220 2.78 2.46 -8.51
C VAL A 220 2.91 1.40 -7.42
N TYR A 221 3.03 0.15 -7.84
CA TYR A 221 3.23 -0.99 -6.96
C TYR A 221 4.59 -1.63 -7.25
N ARG A 222 5.23 -2.16 -6.22
CA ARG A 222 6.40 -3.01 -6.34
C ARG A 222 6.01 -4.47 -6.10
N LEU A 223 6.57 -5.39 -6.89
CA LEU A 223 6.29 -6.81 -6.85
C LEU A 223 7.58 -7.63 -6.97
N GLY A 224 7.51 -8.86 -6.48
CA GLY A 224 8.60 -9.83 -6.61
C GLY A 224 8.30 -11.11 -5.86
N TYR A 225 9.15 -12.12 -6.05
CA TYR A 225 9.06 -13.38 -5.32
C TYR A 225 9.45 -13.18 -3.86
N LEU A 226 8.75 -13.90 -2.98
CA LEU A 226 9.02 -13.84 -1.54
C LEU A 226 10.20 -14.74 -1.18
N PRO A 227 11.17 -14.26 -0.38
CA PRO A 227 12.21 -15.13 0.14
C PRO A 227 11.60 -16.15 1.12
N PRO A 228 12.20 -17.36 1.25
CA PRO A 228 11.75 -18.39 2.18
C PRO A 228 11.69 -17.88 3.63
N GLU A 229 12.66 -17.05 4.00
CA GLU A 229 12.69 -16.35 5.28
C GLU A 229 12.61 -14.84 5.01
N ALA A 230 11.45 -14.25 5.26
CA ALA A 230 11.29 -12.82 5.12
C ALA A 230 12.07 -12.09 6.23
N ARG A 231 13.12 -11.36 5.87
CA ARG A 231 13.71 -10.36 6.77
C ARG A 231 12.65 -9.31 7.08
N ARG A 232 12.32 -9.15 8.35
CA ARG A 232 11.42 -8.09 8.78
C ARG A 232 12.12 -6.74 8.57
N PRO A 233 11.41 -5.73 8.05
CA PRO A 233 11.94 -4.37 8.00
C PRO A 233 12.18 -3.86 9.43
N ALA A 234 13.02 -2.83 9.56
CA ALA A 234 13.32 -2.19 10.85
C ALA A 234 12.05 -1.71 11.56
N ILE A 235 11.07 -1.25 10.79
CA ILE A 235 9.71 -0.94 11.26
C ILE A 235 8.73 -1.79 10.46
N ASP A 236 8.02 -2.67 11.15
CA ASP A 236 6.97 -3.48 10.53
C ASP A 236 5.65 -2.69 10.53
N TRP A 237 5.32 -2.12 9.38
CA TRP A 237 4.07 -1.40 9.13
C TRP A 237 2.87 -2.34 8.87
N SER A 238 3.03 -3.65 9.05
CA SER A 238 1.94 -4.60 8.82
C SER A 238 1.01 -4.71 10.02
N SER A 239 -0.28 -4.84 9.76
CA SER A 239 -1.29 -5.24 10.74
C SER A 239 -2.13 -6.39 10.20
N ARG A 240 -2.34 -7.41 11.02
CA ARG A 240 -3.24 -8.53 10.74
C ARG A 240 -4.62 -8.33 11.33
N GLU A 241 -4.77 -7.31 12.19
CA GLU A 241 -6.04 -7.03 12.82
C GLU A 241 -7.09 -6.63 11.78
N ARG A 242 -8.31 -7.06 12.04
CA ARG A 242 -9.49 -6.69 11.26
C ARG A 242 -10.61 -6.34 12.22
N LYS A 243 -11.35 -5.32 11.88
CA LYS A 243 -12.57 -4.95 12.61
C LYS A 243 -13.49 -6.14 12.72
N ARG A 244 -14.24 -6.21 13.81
CA ARG A 244 -15.30 -7.22 13.97
C ARG A 244 -16.46 -6.87 13.05
N PRO A 245 -17.21 -7.85 12.54
CA PRO A 245 -18.40 -7.60 11.72
C PRO A 245 -19.37 -6.60 12.33
N SER A 246 -19.62 -6.66 13.63
CA SER A 246 -20.49 -5.70 14.34
C SER A 246 -20.04 -4.24 14.23
N GLN A 247 -18.78 -3.97 13.89
CA GLN A 247 -18.22 -2.61 13.76
C GLN A 247 -18.43 -2.00 12.36
N TYR A 248 -18.87 -2.77 11.36
CA TYR A 248 -19.04 -2.29 9.98
C TYR A 248 -20.19 -2.93 9.21
N VAL A 249 -20.93 -3.87 9.81
CA VAL A 249 -22.11 -4.50 9.22
C VAL A 249 -23.34 -4.06 10.00
N TYR A 250 -24.35 -3.63 9.28
CA TYR A 250 -25.64 -3.21 9.83
C TYR A 250 -26.76 -4.01 9.18
N ARG A 251 -27.89 -4.15 9.89
CA ARG A 251 -29.07 -4.87 9.40
C ARG A 251 -30.24 -3.93 9.20
N GLY A 252 -30.68 -3.81 7.96
CA GLY A 252 -31.80 -2.94 7.60
C GLY A 252 -31.40 -1.47 7.52
N THR A 253 -31.04 -0.85 8.63
CA THR A 253 -30.63 0.54 8.74
C THR A 253 -29.25 0.68 9.42
N CYS A 254 -28.55 1.80 9.20
CA CYS A 254 -27.20 2.00 9.72
C CYS A 254 -27.12 2.27 11.24
N ASP A 255 -28.23 2.29 11.94
CA ASP A 255 -28.32 2.40 13.41
C ASP A 255 -28.49 1.05 14.13
N THR A 256 -28.60 -0.04 13.35
CA THR A 256 -28.77 -1.41 13.88
C THR A 256 -27.56 -2.29 13.53
N PRO A 257 -26.48 -2.30 14.36
CA PRO A 257 -25.31 -3.15 14.11
C PRO A 257 -25.70 -4.65 14.06
N GLN A 258 -25.00 -5.39 13.19
CA GLN A 258 -25.18 -6.85 13.13
C GLN A 258 -24.48 -7.51 14.33
N GLU A 259 -25.27 -8.02 15.25
CA GLU A 259 -24.77 -8.78 16.41
C GLU A 259 -24.56 -10.27 16.07
N GLY A 260 -23.75 -10.95 16.89
CA GLY A 260 -23.55 -12.40 16.83
C GLY A 260 -22.60 -12.90 15.73
N TRP A 261 -22.00 -12.00 14.92
CA TRP A 261 -21.04 -12.37 13.85
C TRP A 261 -19.57 -12.13 14.24
N ASP A 262 -19.31 -11.72 15.46
CA ASP A 262 -17.96 -11.39 15.92
C ASP A 262 -17.11 -12.62 16.24
N GLU A 263 -17.74 -13.78 16.43
CA GLU A 263 -17.07 -15.04 16.57
C GLU A 263 -16.68 -15.60 15.18
N PRO A 264 -15.49 -16.24 15.06
CA PRO A 264 -15.13 -16.89 13.81
C PRO A 264 -16.18 -17.95 13.46
N ALA A 265 -16.65 -17.95 12.20
CA ALA A 265 -17.53 -19.01 11.70
C ALA A 265 -16.91 -20.37 12.04
N ALA A 266 -17.69 -21.25 12.66
CA ALA A 266 -17.26 -22.62 12.91
C ALA A 266 -16.76 -23.23 11.58
N ARG A 267 -15.57 -23.85 11.65
CA ARG A 267 -14.91 -24.46 10.48
C ARG A 267 -15.64 -25.71 10.04
#